data_a46b3341db4014818662adfe489419d1
#
_entry.id   a46b3341db4014818662adfe489419d1
#
_cell.length_a   1.000
_cell.length_b   1.000
_cell.length_c   1.000
_cell.angle_alpha   90.00
_cell.angle_beta   90.00
_cell.angle_gamma   90.00
#
_symmetry.space_group_name_H-M   'P 1'
#
loop_
_entity.id
_entity.type
_entity.pdbx_description
1 polymer ?
#
loop_
_entity_poly.entity_id
_entity_poly.type
_entity_poly.pdbx_seq_one_letter_code
_entity_poly.pdbx_strand_id
1 'polypeptide(L)'
;MEFEVIKMKEILVETSARHVHVTQEALEVLFGKGHNLEVKKALSQPGQFASNDKVMVIGYNKKDPNGVRPSAALSILGPVRNHNQVEVSFTDARSLGLVAPVRESGDIAGSGACTLKGPAGEIELSEGVIIAKRHIHMTPTDAAEFGVKNGDIVNVEVDSGKGRKIVFGDTVIRVSEKYALAMHIDTDECNACACSGVVNGKIVK
;
A
#
# COMPACT_ATOMS: atom_id res chain seq x y z
N MET A 1 4.94 45.37 -8.62
CA MET A 1 4.06 44.26 -8.19
C MET A 1 4.92 43.04 -7.96
N GLU A 2 5.33 42.79 -6.72
CA GLU A 2 5.99 41.56 -6.34
C GLU A 2 4.93 40.45 -6.43
N PHE A 3 5.14 39.50 -7.35
CA PHE A 3 4.37 38.28 -7.35
C PHE A 3 4.83 37.47 -6.14
N GLU A 4 4.02 37.41 -5.09
CA GLU A 4 4.19 36.38 -4.05
C GLU A 4 4.18 35.01 -4.77
N VAL A 5 5.36 34.40 -4.84
CA VAL A 5 5.46 33.00 -5.26
C VAL A 5 4.80 32.20 -4.15
N ILE A 6 3.53 31.86 -4.35
CA ILE A 6 2.82 30.92 -3.46
C ILE A 6 3.65 29.64 -3.49
N LYS A 7 4.46 29.44 -2.44
CA LYS A 7 5.25 28.22 -2.29
C LYS A 7 4.28 27.06 -2.16
N MET A 8 4.05 26.34 -3.26
CA MET A 8 3.18 25.16 -3.24
C MET A 8 3.70 24.19 -2.17
N LYS A 9 2.83 23.80 -1.27
CA LYS A 9 3.16 22.92 -0.15
C LYS A 9 3.56 21.55 -0.69
N GLU A 10 4.64 21.01 -0.20
CA GLU A 10 5.16 19.70 -0.64
C GLU A 10 4.61 18.59 0.26
N ILE A 11 4.40 17.43 -0.34
CA ILE A 11 3.87 16.23 0.30
C ILE A 11 4.91 15.14 0.14
N LEU A 12 5.34 14.53 1.23
CA LEU A 12 6.22 13.37 1.18
C LEU A 12 5.57 12.24 0.36
N VAL A 13 6.31 11.69 -0.61
CA VAL A 13 5.86 10.56 -1.43
C VAL A 13 6.55 9.29 -0.95
N GLU A 14 5.78 8.32 -0.50
CA GLU A 14 6.26 7.05 0.02
C GLU A 14 5.85 5.87 -0.85
N THR A 15 6.76 4.95 -1.03
CA THR A 15 6.48 3.70 -1.74
C THR A 15 5.91 2.67 -0.79
N SER A 16 4.66 2.29 -1.01
CA SER A 16 4.04 1.13 -0.37
C SER A 16 4.35 -0.12 -1.18
N ALA A 17 5.44 -0.80 -0.84
CA ALA A 17 5.77 -2.08 -1.47
C ALA A 17 4.75 -3.16 -1.05
N ARG A 18 4.67 -4.24 -1.84
CA ARG A 18 3.77 -5.37 -1.55
C ARG A 18 3.88 -5.86 -0.11
N HIS A 19 2.74 -6.07 0.52
CA HIS A 19 2.64 -6.48 1.93
C HIS A 19 1.31 -7.16 2.23
N VAL A 20 1.17 -7.64 3.47
CA VAL A 20 -0.03 -8.33 3.95
C VAL A 20 -0.49 -7.69 5.26
N HIS A 21 -1.80 -7.56 5.43
CA HIS A 21 -2.46 -7.33 6.70
C HIS A 21 -3.25 -8.58 7.07
N VAL A 22 -3.23 -8.94 8.34
CA VAL A 22 -3.91 -10.15 8.85
C VAL A 22 -4.76 -9.85 10.06
N THR A 23 -5.77 -10.70 10.29
CA THR A 23 -6.48 -10.73 11.57
C THR A 23 -5.65 -11.49 12.60
N GLN A 24 -6.01 -11.38 13.89
CA GLN A 24 -5.33 -12.13 14.95
C GLN A 24 -5.53 -13.65 14.75
N GLU A 25 -6.71 -14.07 14.33
CA GLU A 25 -7.01 -15.48 14.08
C GLU A 25 -6.17 -16.03 12.92
N ALA A 26 -6.04 -15.27 11.83
CA ALA A 26 -5.20 -15.65 10.70
C ALA A 26 -3.72 -15.70 11.11
N LEU A 27 -3.26 -14.75 11.92
CA LEU A 27 -1.89 -14.73 12.44
C LEU A 27 -1.57 -15.99 13.26
N GLU A 28 -2.50 -16.41 14.12
CA GLU A 28 -2.34 -17.62 14.93
C GLU A 28 -2.34 -18.91 14.11
N VAL A 29 -3.12 -18.98 13.04
CA VAL A 29 -3.06 -20.12 12.11
C VAL A 29 -1.71 -20.17 11.40
N LEU A 30 -1.20 -19.02 10.95
CA LEU A 30 0.04 -18.94 10.18
C LEU A 30 1.30 -19.14 11.01
N PHE A 31 1.31 -18.71 12.27
CA PHE A 31 2.51 -18.68 13.13
C PHE A 31 2.39 -19.48 14.42
N GLY A 32 1.21 -19.93 14.77
CA GLY A 32 0.92 -20.65 16.00
C GLY A 32 0.12 -19.81 17.01
N LYS A 33 -0.61 -20.51 17.87
CA LYS A 33 -1.49 -19.89 18.86
C LYS A 33 -0.74 -18.95 19.79
N GLY A 34 -1.29 -17.75 20.01
CA GLY A 34 -0.72 -16.72 20.89
C GLY A 34 0.40 -15.91 20.25
N HIS A 35 0.71 -16.13 18.96
CA HIS A 35 1.71 -15.33 18.25
C HIS A 35 1.29 -13.86 18.16
N ASN A 36 2.26 -12.96 18.34
CA ASN A 36 2.09 -11.52 18.20
C ASN A 36 3.11 -10.97 17.22
N LEU A 37 2.74 -9.97 16.43
CA LEU A 37 3.64 -9.32 15.49
C LEU A 37 4.78 -8.61 16.23
N GLU A 38 6.02 -8.91 15.87
CA GLU A 38 7.19 -8.21 16.37
C GLU A 38 7.53 -7.01 15.51
N VAL A 39 7.66 -5.83 16.13
CA VAL A 39 8.00 -4.59 15.44
C VAL A 39 9.42 -4.65 14.91
N LYS A 40 9.56 -4.59 13.59
CA LYS A 40 10.85 -4.43 12.90
C LYS A 40 11.21 -2.96 12.70
N LYS A 41 10.23 -2.17 12.23
CA LYS A 41 10.41 -0.74 11.89
C LYS A 41 9.07 -0.03 11.95
N ALA A 42 8.99 1.10 12.64
CA ALA A 42 7.85 1.98 12.56
C ALA A 42 7.69 2.56 11.13
N LEU A 43 6.46 2.75 10.69
CA LEU A 43 6.12 3.43 9.44
C LEU A 43 5.79 4.89 9.70
N SER A 44 5.65 5.68 8.64
CA SER A 44 5.29 7.10 8.73
C SER A 44 3.89 7.32 9.32
N GLN A 45 2.97 6.40 9.05
CA GLN A 45 1.63 6.49 9.59
C GLN A 45 1.60 6.06 11.06
N PRO A 46 1.05 6.90 11.97
CA PRO A 46 1.06 6.65 13.40
C PRO A 46 0.48 5.28 13.76
N GLY A 47 1.19 4.54 14.61
CA GLY A 47 0.78 3.23 15.09
C GLY A 47 0.98 2.08 14.11
N GLN A 48 1.40 2.35 12.87
CA GLN A 48 1.70 1.30 11.89
C GLN A 48 3.19 0.92 11.91
N PHE A 49 3.48 -0.32 11.60
CA PHE A 49 4.84 -0.83 11.56
C PHE A 49 4.99 -2.00 10.58
N ALA A 50 6.19 -2.16 10.02
CA ALA A 50 6.58 -3.40 9.39
C ALA A 50 7.01 -4.40 10.47
N SER A 51 6.52 -5.64 10.39
CA SER A 51 6.93 -6.70 11.31
C SER A 51 8.12 -7.49 10.76
N ASN A 52 8.72 -8.30 11.62
CA ASN A 52 9.71 -9.31 11.22
C ASN A 52 9.05 -10.49 10.50
N ASP A 53 7.75 -10.70 10.73
CA ASP A 53 6.99 -11.81 10.20
C ASP A 53 6.74 -11.65 8.70
N LYS A 54 6.89 -12.77 7.98
CA LYS A 54 6.61 -12.87 6.55
C LYS A 54 5.77 -14.10 6.27
N VAL A 55 4.91 -13.99 5.29
CA VAL A 55 4.12 -15.10 4.76
C VAL A 55 4.38 -15.27 3.27
N MET A 56 4.28 -16.50 2.79
CA MET A 56 4.24 -16.77 1.35
C MET A 56 2.85 -16.49 0.83
N VAL A 57 2.74 -15.61 -0.14
CA VAL A 57 1.52 -15.40 -0.92
C VAL A 57 1.60 -16.25 -2.16
N ILE A 58 0.61 -17.11 -2.38
CA ILE A 58 0.58 -18.11 -3.46
C ILE A 58 -0.62 -17.83 -4.36
N GLY A 59 -0.37 -17.61 -5.64
CA GLY A 59 -1.42 -17.32 -6.62
C GLY A 59 -2.12 -18.57 -7.15
N TYR A 60 -3.32 -18.39 -7.72
CA TYR A 60 -4.15 -19.49 -8.25
C TYR A 60 -4.11 -19.62 -9.78
N ASN A 61 -4.00 -18.50 -10.49
CA ASN A 61 -4.29 -18.44 -11.93
C ASN A 61 -3.09 -18.75 -12.83
N LYS A 62 -1.95 -19.10 -12.24
CA LYS A 62 -0.74 -19.41 -12.98
C LYS A 62 -0.05 -20.62 -12.37
N LYS A 63 0.45 -21.52 -13.20
CA LYS A 63 1.30 -22.65 -12.81
C LYS A 63 2.49 -22.72 -13.75
N ASP A 64 3.60 -23.15 -13.24
CA ASP A 64 4.73 -23.53 -14.08
C ASP A 64 4.47 -24.88 -14.80
N PRO A 65 5.35 -25.32 -15.71
CA PRO A 65 5.20 -26.61 -16.38
C PRO A 65 5.11 -27.83 -15.44
N ASN A 66 5.62 -27.72 -14.21
CA ASN A 66 5.56 -28.78 -13.19
C ASN A 66 4.32 -28.67 -12.29
N GLY A 67 3.43 -27.71 -12.56
CA GLY A 67 2.22 -27.48 -11.80
C GLY A 67 2.42 -26.67 -10.51
N VAL A 68 3.61 -26.10 -10.29
CA VAL A 68 3.92 -25.26 -9.14
C VAL A 68 3.30 -23.88 -9.32
N ARG A 69 2.56 -23.43 -8.32
CA ARG A 69 1.98 -22.09 -8.29
C ARG A 69 3.04 -21.05 -7.91
N PRO A 70 3.09 -19.90 -8.59
CA PRO A 70 4.04 -18.85 -8.24
C PRO A 70 3.74 -18.30 -6.84
N SER A 71 4.79 -17.99 -6.10
CA SER A 71 4.69 -17.49 -4.75
C SER A 71 5.78 -16.47 -4.44
N ALA A 72 5.52 -15.60 -3.49
CA ALA A 72 6.50 -14.65 -2.97
C ALA A 72 6.33 -14.44 -1.47
N ALA A 73 7.44 -14.23 -0.77
CA ALA A 73 7.43 -13.85 0.62
C ALA A 73 7.11 -12.35 0.77
N LEU A 74 6.03 -12.03 1.48
CA LEU A 74 5.61 -10.67 1.77
C LEU A 74 5.68 -10.42 3.29
N SER A 75 6.09 -9.20 3.67
CA SER A 75 6.07 -8.79 5.07
C SER A 75 4.65 -8.53 5.54
N ILE A 76 4.36 -8.85 6.80
CA ILE A 76 3.13 -8.45 7.45
C ILE A 76 3.33 -7.03 7.99
N LEU A 77 2.36 -6.15 7.74
CA LEU A 77 2.28 -4.84 8.37
C LEU A 77 1.29 -4.87 9.52
N GLY A 78 1.75 -4.41 10.67
CA GLY A 78 0.95 -4.30 11.87
C GLY A 78 0.42 -2.88 12.11
N PRO A 79 -0.52 -2.78 13.06
CA PRO A 79 -1.09 -3.83 13.90
C PRO A 79 -2.02 -4.79 13.12
N VAL A 80 -2.45 -5.89 13.74
CA VAL A 80 -3.47 -6.78 13.18
C VAL A 80 -4.75 -6.00 12.89
N ARG A 81 -5.48 -6.43 11.85
CA ARG A 81 -6.73 -5.79 11.40
C ARG A 81 -7.92 -6.71 11.60
N ASN A 82 -9.11 -6.22 11.32
CA ASN A 82 -10.36 -7.01 11.37
C ASN A 82 -10.66 -7.78 10.08
N HIS A 83 -9.78 -7.72 9.07
CA HIS A 83 -9.84 -8.48 7.83
C HIS A 83 -8.44 -8.75 7.29
N ASN A 84 -8.31 -9.82 6.50
CA ASN A 84 -7.07 -10.14 5.80
C ASN A 84 -7.01 -9.40 4.46
N GLN A 85 -5.86 -8.80 4.13
CA GLN A 85 -5.67 -8.06 2.89
C GLN A 85 -4.25 -8.22 2.38
N VAL A 86 -4.12 -8.42 1.08
CA VAL A 86 -2.83 -8.48 0.37
C VAL A 86 -2.78 -7.33 -0.62
N GLU A 87 -1.83 -6.43 -0.42
CA GLU A 87 -1.58 -5.33 -1.33
C GLU A 87 -0.39 -5.66 -2.23
N VAL A 88 -0.59 -5.53 -3.54
CA VAL A 88 0.41 -5.82 -4.57
C VAL A 88 0.38 -4.74 -5.64
N SER A 89 1.46 -4.63 -6.43
CA SER A 89 1.44 -3.85 -7.67
C SER A 89 0.88 -4.68 -8.82
N PHE A 90 0.60 -4.07 -9.99
CA PHE A 90 0.21 -4.80 -11.20
C PHE A 90 1.28 -5.79 -11.66
N THR A 91 2.55 -5.42 -11.55
CA THR A 91 3.67 -6.31 -11.88
C THR A 91 3.72 -7.52 -10.94
N ASP A 92 3.52 -7.31 -9.63
CA ASP A 92 3.45 -8.39 -8.65
C ASP A 92 2.26 -9.31 -8.93
N ALA A 93 1.07 -8.75 -9.14
CA ALA A 93 -0.15 -9.52 -9.44
C ALA A 93 0.05 -10.40 -10.68
N ARG A 94 0.62 -9.83 -11.76
CA ARG A 94 0.93 -10.58 -12.99
C ARG A 94 1.93 -11.70 -12.72
N SER A 95 3.00 -11.44 -11.98
CA SER A 95 4.05 -12.43 -11.72
C SER A 95 3.53 -13.58 -10.86
N LEU A 96 2.69 -13.29 -9.89
CA LEU A 96 2.09 -14.25 -8.96
C LEU A 96 0.82 -14.94 -9.52
N GLY A 97 0.31 -14.49 -10.66
CA GLY A 97 -0.97 -15.01 -11.21
C GLY A 97 -2.15 -14.68 -10.30
N LEU A 98 -2.16 -13.48 -9.72
CA LEU A 98 -3.24 -12.97 -8.87
C LEU A 98 -4.18 -12.10 -9.70
N VAL A 99 -5.47 -12.13 -9.36
CA VAL A 99 -6.44 -11.12 -9.76
C VAL A 99 -6.45 -10.06 -8.67
N ALA A 100 -6.16 -8.81 -9.02
CA ALA A 100 -6.07 -7.74 -8.05
C ALA A 100 -6.70 -6.46 -8.63
N PRO A 101 -7.97 -6.17 -8.30
CA PRO A 101 -8.60 -4.91 -8.69
C PRO A 101 -7.99 -3.74 -7.93
N VAL A 102 -7.99 -2.56 -8.56
CA VAL A 102 -7.63 -1.31 -7.88
C VAL A 102 -8.76 -0.94 -6.93
N ARG A 103 -8.45 -0.85 -5.62
CA ARG A 103 -9.38 -0.54 -4.54
C ARG A 103 -8.74 0.36 -3.50
N GLU A 104 -9.54 1.09 -2.76
CA GLU A 104 -9.04 1.69 -1.51
C GLU A 104 -8.72 0.58 -0.50
N SER A 105 -7.64 0.77 0.28
CA SER A 105 -7.29 -0.16 1.36
C SER A 105 -8.46 -0.30 2.33
N GLY A 106 -8.90 -1.53 2.57
CA GLY A 106 -10.09 -1.88 3.34
C GLY A 106 -11.32 -2.25 2.50
N ASP A 107 -11.39 -1.85 1.23
CA ASP A 107 -12.43 -2.27 0.29
C ASP A 107 -12.00 -3.55 -0.41
N ILE A 108 -12.29 -4.69 0.22
CA ILE A 108 -11.86 -6.02 -0.26
C ILE A 108 -12.98 -6.86 -0.86
N ALA A 109 -14.23 -6.43 -0.77
CA ALA A 109 -15.36 -7.24 -1.21
C ALA A 109 -15.27 -7.58 -2.71
N GLY A 110 -15.33 -8.88 -3.04
CA GLY A 110 -15.23 -9.39 -4.40
C GLY A 110 -13.86 -9.16 -5.06
N SER A 111 -12.81 -8.91 -4.29
CA SER A 111 -11.43 -8.79 -4.79
C SER A 111 -10.79 -10.16 -5.04
N GLY A 112 -9.48 -10.19 -5.30
CA GLY A 112 -8.79 -11.43 -5.68
C GLY A 112 -8.57 -12.40 -4.52
N ALA A 113 -8.44 -13.68 -4.89
CA ALA A 113 -8.16 -14.78 -3.98
C ALA A 113 -6.67 -15.14 -3.98
N CYS A 114 -6.16 -15.67 -2.86
CA CYS A 114 -4.82 -16.25 -2.74
C CYS A 114 -4.75 -17.23 -1.58
N THR A 115 -3.64 -17.98 -1.49
CA THR A 115 -3.27 -18.72 -0.27
C THR A 115 -2.17 -17.96 0.45
N LEU A 116 -2.30 -17.77 1.77
CA LEU A 116 -1.22 -17.34 2.63
C LEU A 116 -0.66 -18.56 3.36
N LYS A 117 0.67 -18.71 3.36
CA LYS A 117 1.35 -19.79 4.05
C LYS A 117 2.43 -19.23 4.98
N GLY A 118 2.29 -19.55 6.24
CA GLY A 118 3.25 -19.28 7.30
C GLY A 118 4.02 -20.53 7.74
N PRO A 119 4.87 -20.44 8.75
CA PRO A 119 5.65 -21.57 9.25
C PRO A 119 4.80 -22.64 9.96
N ALA A 120 3.66 -22.29 10.56
CA ALA A 120 2.81 -23.21 11.31
C ALA A 120 1.59 -23.71 10.53
N GLY A 121 1.17 -23.00 9.48
CA GLY A 121 0.00 -23.40 8.70
C GLY A 121 -0.26 -22.50 7.51
N GLU A 122 -1.42 -22.74 6.88
CA GLU A 122 -1.85 -21.96 5.71
C GLU A 122 -3.33 -21.63 5.79
N ILE A 123 -3.73 -20.56 5.12
CA ILE A 123 -5.11 -20.13 4.99
C ILE A 123 -5.42 -19.79 3.52
N GLU A 124 -6.61 -20.13 3.08
CA GLU A 124 -7.12 -19.71 1.79
C GLU A 124 -7.98 -18.46 1.95
N LEU A 125 -7.65 -17.43 1.20
CA LEU A 125 -8.43 -16.21 1.11
C LEU A 125 -9.26 -16.26 -0.17
N SER A 126 -10.58 -16.27 -0.06
CA SER A 126 -11.50 -16.17 -1.20
C SER A 126 -11.54 -14.78 -1.81
N GLU A 127 -11.14 -13.77 -1.03
CA GLU A 127 -11.00 -12.36 -1.40
C GLU A 127 -9.94 -11.70 -0.52
N GLY A 128 -9.52 -10.49 -0.83
CA GLY A 128 -8.55 -9.73 -0.04
C GLY A 128 -7.33 -9.24 -0.84
N VAL A 129 -7.12 -9.72 -2.07
CA VAL A 129 -6.00 -9.27 -2.92
C VAL A 129 -6.44 -8.04 -3.71
N ILE A 130 -5.74 -6.93 -3.50
CA ILE A 130 -6.00 -5.65 -4.16
C ILE A 130 -4.71 -4.99 -4.65
N ILE A 131 -4.86 -4.06 -5.58
CA ILE A 131 -3.88 -2.99 -5.83
C ILE A 131 -4.41 -1.76 -5.09
N ALA A 132 -3.68 -1.30 -4.09
CA ALA A 132 -4.11 -0.14 -3.32
C ALA A 132 -4.15 1.10 -4.21
N LYS A 133 -5.31 1.76 -4.27
CA LYS A 133 -5.45 3.03 -4.99
C LYS A 133 -4.50 4.06 -4.37
N ARG A 134 -3.74 4.77 -5.21
CA ARG A 134 -2.85 5.84 -4.72
C ARG A 134 -3.64 6.89 -3.95
N HIS A 135 -3.09 7.35 -2.84
CA HIS A 135 -3.80 8.24 -1.95
C HIS A 135 -2.87 9.13 -1.14
N ILE A 136 -3.41 10.22 -0.60
CA ILE A 136 -2.71 11.08 0.34
C ILE A 136 -3.43 11.00 1.68
N HIS A 137 -2.72 10.58 2.71
CA HIS A 137 -3.17 10.71 4.09
C HIS A 137 -2.94 12.15 4.57
N MET A 138 -3.94 12.72 5.22
CA MET A 138 -3.92 14.08 5.76
C MET A 138 -4.64 14.15 7.10
N THR A 139 -4.21 15.05 7.97
CA THR A 139 -5.04 15.52 9.08
C THR A 139 -6.11 16.50 8.57
N PRO A 140 -7.18 16.78 9.35
CA PRO A 140 -8.13 17.85 9.00
C PRO A 140 -7.46 19.22 8.82
N THR A 141 -6.40 19.50 9.60
CA THR A 141 -5.61 20.73 9.46
C THR A 141 -4.89 20.78 8.12
N ASP A 142 -4.20 19.69 7.72
CA ASP A 142 -3.56 19.62 6.42
C ASP A 142 -4.57 19.81 5.29
N ALA A 143 -5.71 19.10 5.36
CA ALA A 143 -6.75 19.18 4.34
C ALA A 143 -7.27 20.61 4.16
N ALA A 144 -7.48 21.34 5.25
CA ALA A 144 -7.87 22.76 5.20
C ALA A 144 -6.79 23.63 4.55
N GLU A 145 -5.51 23.39 4.86
CA GLU A 145 -4.39 24.13 4.28
C GLU A 145 -4.17 23.87 2.79
N PHE A 146 -4.48 22.63 2.33
CA PHE A 146 -4.45 22.29 0.89
C PHE A 146 -5.74 22.65 0.15
N GLY A 147 -6.80 23.05 0.86
CA GLY A 147 -8.12 23.37 0.30
C GLY A 147 -8.84 22.16 -0.29
N VAL A 148 -8.65 20.98 0.31
CA VAL A 148 -9.25 19.71 -0.11
C VAL A 148 -10.03 19.06 1.05
N LYS A 149 -10.84 18.05 0.74
CA LYS A 149 -11.63 17.29 1.72
C LYS A 149 -11.50 15.79 1.50
N ASN A 150 -11.93 15.01 2.46
CA ASN A 150 -11.94 13.56 2.37
C ASN A 150 -12.71 13.07 1.14
N GLY A 151 -12.10 12.18 0.37
CA GLY A 151 -12.66 11.60 -0.85
C GLY A 151 -12.44 12.46 -2.11
N ASP A 152 -11.85 13.65 -2.00
CA ASP A 152 -11.48 14.42 -3.20
C ASP A 152 -10.45 13.66 -4.03
N ILE A 153 -10.52 13.86 -5.34
CA ILE A 153 -9.55 13.31 -6.30
C ILE A 153 -8.69 14.44 -6.82
N VAL A 154 -7.39 14.29 -6.71
CA VAL A 154 -6.41 15.31 -7.10
C VAL A 154 -5.36 14.75 -8.05
N ASN A 155 -4.66 15.65 -8.74
CA ASN A 155 -3.46 15.34 -9.50
C ASN A 155 -2.24 15.72 -8.67
N VAL A 156 -1.20 14.87 -8.67
CA VAL A 156 0.04 15.12 -7.94
C VAL A 156 1.22 15.02 -8.87
N GLU A 157 1.93 16.13 -9.02
CA GLU A 157 3.20 16.15 -9.71
C GLU A 157 4.30 15.62 -8.80
N VAL A 158 5.05 14.63 -9.28
CA VAL A 158 6.21 14.05 -8.61
C VAL A 158 7.43 14.18 -9.51
N ASP A 159 8.45 14.83 -9.01
CA ASP A 159 9.74 14.96 -9.69
C ASP A 159 10.87 14.50 -8.77
N SER A 160 11.43 13.33 -9.10
CA SER A 160 12.56 12.77 -8.35
C SER A 160 13.92 13.38 -8.73
N GLY A 161 13.96 14.33 -9.66
CA GLY A 161 15.19 14.91 -10.19
C GLY A 161 15.99 13.97 -11.12
N LYS A 162 15.42 12.81 -11.48
CA LYS A 162 16.08 11.78 -12.30
C LYS A 162 15.55 11.71 -13.74
N GLY A 163 14.91 12.77 -14.21
CA GLY A 163 14.43 12.89 -15.59
C GLY A 163 13.17 12.06 -15.88
N ARG A 164 12.41 11.67 -14.85
CA ARG A 164 11.14 10.92 -14.96
C ARG A 164 10.01 11.59 -14.17
N LYS A 165 9.87 12.89 -14.37
CA LYS A 165 8.79 13.68 -13.81
C LYS A 165 7.42 13.13 -14.31
N ILE A 166 6.47 12.92 -13.40
CA ILE A 166 5.14 12.40 -13.68
C ILE A 166 4.09 13.21 -12.93
N VAL A 167 2.91 13.32 -13.51
CA VAL A 167 1.69 13.75 -12.82
C VAL A 167 0.81 12.52 -12.61
N PHE A 168 0.63 12.13 -11.36
CA PHE A 168 -0.28 11.06 -10.97
C PHE A 168 -1.70 11.63 -10.81
N GLY A 169 -2.61 11.26 -11.72
CA GLY A 169 -4.05 11.53 -11.60
C GLY A 169 -4.71 10.56 -10.62
N ASP A 170 -6.03 10.70 -10.45
CA ASP A 170 -6.85 9.79 -9.62
C ASP A 170 -6.31 9.52 -8.19
N THR A 171 -5.59 10.48 -7.60
CA THR A 171 -5.06 10.37 -6.25
C THR A 171 -6.14 10.76 -5.24
N VAL A 172 -6.52 9.83 -4.35
CA VAL A 172 -7.59 10.05 -3.36
C VAL A 172 -7.05 10.75 -2.12
N ILE A 173 -7.77 11.77 -1.65
CA ILE A 173 -7.52 12.40 -0.35
C ILE A 173 -8.22 11.61 0.75
N ARG A 174 -7.46 11.16 1.75
CA ARG A 174 -7.96 10.47 2.95
C ARG A 174 -7.65 11.30 4.18
N VAL A 175 -8.70 11.75 4.88
CA VAL A 175 -8.58 12.65 6.02
C VAL A 175 -8.94 11.95 7.31
N SER A 176 -8.07 12.02 8.31
CA SER A 176 -8.31 11.54 9.67
C SER A 176 -7.34 12.20 10.66
N GLU A 177 -7.80 12.48 11.87
CA GLU A 177 -6.94 12.94 12.98
C GLU A 177 -5.81 11.96 13.33
N LYS A 178 -5.92 10.70 12.87
CA LYS A 178 -4.94 9.64 13.14
C LYS A 178 -3.87 9.53 12.06
N TYR A 179 -3.94 10.33 11.00
CA TYR A 179 -3.00 10.26 9.89
C TYR A 179 -1.83 11.23 10.05
N ALA A 180 -0.76 10.95 9.33
CA ALA A 180 0.33 11.88 9.05
C ALA A 180 0.36 12.19 7.56
N LEU A 181 0.73 13.43 7.20
CA LEU A 181 0.74 13.88 5.81
C LEU A 181 1.77 13.09 4.99
N ALA A 182 1.29 12.23 4.09
CA ALA A 182 2.10 11.51 3.12
C ALA A 182 1.24 10.99 1.96
N MET A 183 1.79 10.97 0.76
CA MET A 183 1.26 10.28 -0.41
C MET A 183 1.82 8.86 -0.46
N HIS A 184 0.96 7.89 -0.72
CA HIS A 184 1.35 6.49 -0.89
C HIS A 184 1.09 6.05 -2.34
N ILE A 185 2.13 5.49 -2.94
CA ILE A 185 2.13 4.91 -4.30
C ILE A 185 2.71 3.50 -4.24
N ASP A 186 2.37 2.65 -5.19
CA ASP A 186 2.93 1.31 -5.27
C ASP A 186 4.34 1.27 -5.91
N THR A 187 4.92 0.08 -6.01
CA THR A 187 6.26 -0.12 -6.56
C THR A 187 6.33 0.20 -8.06
N ASP A 188 5.28 -0.09 -8.84
CA ASP A 188 5.24 0.20 -10.27
C ASP A 188 5.18 1.71 -10.51
N GLU A 189 4.38 2.42 -9.72
CA GLU A 189 4.26 3.88 -9.74
C GLU A 189 5.57 4.54 -9.30
N CYS A 190 6.20 4.02 -8.25
CA CYS A 190 7.51 4.46 -7.81
C CYS A 190 8.57 4.29 -8.92
N ASN A 191 8.60 3.15 -9.59
CA ASN A 191 9.50 2.91 -10.72
C ASN A 191 9.23 3.86 -11.89
N ALA A 192 7.96 4.18 -12.15
CA ALA A 192 7.58 5.09 -13.23
C ALA A 192 8.18 6.49 -13.05
N CYS A 193 8.19 7.05 -11.84
CA CYS A 193 8.78 8.36 -11.53
C CYS A 193 10.21 8.29 -10.98
N ALA A 194 10.85 7.11 -11.02
CA ALA A 194 12.19 6.87 -10.50
C ALA A 194 12.39 7.34 -9.04
N CYS A 195 11.36 7.18 -8.19
CA CYS A 195 11.42 7.49 -6.77
C CYS A 195 12.48 6.62 -6.09
N SER A 196 13.40 7.25 -5.38
CA SER A 196 14.30 6.58 -4.43
C SER A 196 14.79 7.60 -3.41
N GLY A 197 14.85 7.23 -2.15
CA GLY A 197 15.12 8.14 -1.07
C GLY A 197 13.90 9.03 -0.76
N VAL A 198 14.15 10.23 -0.26
CA VAL A 198 13.10 11.22 0.04
C VAL A 198 12.69 11.92 -1.25
N VAL A 199 11.43 11.80 -1.62
CA VAL A 199 10.85 12.48 -2.79
C VAL A 199 9.57 13.19 -2.35
N ASN A 200 9.35 14.38 -2.87
CA ASN A 200 8.15 15.16 -2.59
C ASN A 200 7.28 15.32 -3.84
N GLY A 201 5.99 15.35 -3.63
CA GLY A 201 4.99 15.68 -4.64
C GLY A 201 4.30 17.01 -4.34
N LYS A 202 3.61 17.54 -5.35
CA LYS A 202 2.81 18.76 -5.25
C LYS A 202 1.46 18.53 -5.90
N ILE A 203 0.38 18.90 -5.20
CA ILE A 203 -0.96 18.90 -5.82
C ILE A 203 -0.96 19.97 -6.93
N VAL A 204 -1.37 19.55 -8.12
CA VAL A 204 -1.47 20.40 -9.31
C VAL A 204 -2.90 20.38 -9.86
N LYS A 205 -3.29 21.47 -10.53
CA LYS A 205 -4.63 21.61 -11.15
C LYS A 205 -4.69 20.89 -12.49
#